data_db8e98ee6fc0c37616eac1dbab3fda43
#
_entry.id   db8e98ee6fc0c37616eac1dbab3fda43
#
_cell.length_a   1.000
_cell.length_b   1.000
_cell.length_c   1.000
_cell.angle_alpha   90.00
_cell.angle_beta   90.00
_cell.angle_gamma   90.00
#
_symmetry.space_group_name_H-M   'P 1'
#
loop_
_entity.id
_entity.type
_entity.pdbx_description
1 polymer ?
#
loop_
_entity_poly.entity_id
_entity_poly.type
_entity_poly.pdbx_seq_one_letter_code
_entity_poly.pdbx_strand_id
1 'polypeptide(L)'
;DQPVGRFLRGALWMSYEIPNNGAGFQDLDVVGGKTHNYVAAVEVEVAGRTYTSPPARNQITPEVVIEAIDDLSVDRRTEDAGAATESLTVRWTQVPSARVTVYRTSSPVAPEALDRGTVPVSRLPRAGLPEDAAISTAAGIDESGIPERQMRTLENVIWPSGSQWDTIHLTPVTMSGDGQATIGTPVRLKRAGRIENLTLTRRLDWDLVTFVWPGDATSVELRITDPEASYDPAAVPIAEVTQDTYRAEGGVVVPDGLSPQGGRLYATAVTHLEGKRIPSMPTSIEVPAQWKYRYSISWPRWVAGPFRKTVVELDLTPVHGVSSEDDVIGVALIYREDRLPLHANDGKRVPVYLERPTKEGGQEPVPAVRVPPQGRNLPLWFDCAGFGAGYFRLMIDSVPDSAMEPGHRHQALERYALADPDLGQLYRKR
;
A
#
# COMPACT_ATOMS: atom_id res chain seq x y z
N ASP A 1 30.28 -32.47 -40.31
CA ASP A 1 29.02 -32.79 -39.60
C ASP A 1 29.34 -33.76 -38.47
N GLN A 2 29.23 -33.28 -37.25
CA GLN A 2 29.41 -34.15 -36.08
C GLN A 2 28.08 -34.89 -35.81
N PRO A 3 28.13 -36.19 -35.48
CA PRO A 3 26.92 -36.94 -35.16
C PRO A 3 26.29 -36.39 -33.88
N VAL A 4 25.02 -36.07 -33.96
CA VAL A 4 24.22 -35.65 -32.78
C VAL A 4 23.59 -36.90 -32.16
N GLY A 5 23.94 -37.18 -30.91
CA GLY A 5 23.33 -38.28 -30.18
C GLY A 5 21.91 -37.89 -29.70
N ARG A 6 20.96 -38.81 -29.88
CA ARG A 6 19.60 -38.64 -29.36
C ARG A 6 19.36 -39.61 -28.23
N PHE A 7 19.00 -39.09 -27.08
CA PHE A 7 18.73 -39.84 -25.86
C PHE A 7 17.28 -39.66 -25.44
N LEU A 8 16.58 -40.75 -25.21
CA LEU A 8 15.17 -40.79 -24.84
C LEU A 8 14.99 -41.46 -23.48
N ARG A 9 14.19 -40.85 -22.64
CA ARG A 9 13.72 -41.39 -21.39
C ARG A 9 12.21 -41.65 -21.47
N GLY A 10 11.72 -42.75 -20.97
CA GLY A 10 10.29 -42.97 -20.88
C GLY A 10 9.89 -44.43 -20.72
N ALA A 11 8.64 -44.65 -20.36
CA ALA A 11 7.96 -45.94 -20.49
C ALA A 11 7.47 -46.10 -21.94
N LEU A 12 7.06 -47.32 -22.31
CA LEU A 12 6.69 -47.74 -23.68
C LEU A 12 5.77 -46.76 -24.47
N TRP A 13 5.09 -45.84 -23.83
CA TRP A 13 4.08 -44.95 -24.45
C TRP A 13 4.30 -43.46 -24.28
N MET A 14 5.28 -43.05 -23.47
CA MET A 14 5.63 -41.62 -23.28
C MET A 14 7.15 -41.49 -23.15
N SER A 15 7.79 -40.98 -24.19
CA SER A 15 9.22 -40.67 -24.21
C SER A 15 9.43 -39.17 -24.45
N TYR A 16 10.45 -38.63 -23.83
CA TYR A 16 10.90 -37.28 -24.08
C TYR A 16 12.40 -37.24 -24.35
N GLU A 17 12.82 -36.27 -25.14
CA GLU A 17 14.21 -36.09 -25.49
C GLU A 17 14.95 -35.40 -24.35
N ILE A 18 16.12 -35.93 -24.00
CA ILE A 18 16.98 -35.39 -22.96
C ILE A 18 18.05 -34.53 -23.64
N PRO A 19 18.26 -33.26 -23.25
CA PRO A 19 19.33 -32.44 -23.75
C PRO A 19 20.69 -33.15 -23.58
N ASN A 20 21.52 -33.13 -24.61
CA ASN A 20 22.83 -33.75 -24.59
C ASN A 20 23.86 -32.94 -25.38
N ASN A 21 25.14 -33.19 -25.15
CA ASN A 21 26.25 -32.52 -25.83
C ASN A 21 26.97 -33.43 -26.86
N GLY A 22 26.38 -34.55 -27.23
CA GLY A 22 26.96 -35.57 -28.12
C GLY A 22 27.96 -36.52 -27.46
N ALA A 23 28.45 -36.26 -26.27
CA ALA A 23 29.33 -37.10 -25.48
C ALA A 23 28.62 -37.86 -24.36
N GLY A 24 27.45 -37.37 -24.00
CA GLY A 24 26.63 -37.94 -22.93
C GLY A 24 25.51 -37.03 -22.54
N PHE A 25 24.70 -37.43 -21.59
CA PHE A 25 23.62 -36.64 -21.01
C PHE A 25 23.58 -36.83 -19.51
N GLN A 26 23.00 -35.88 -18.82
CA GLN A 26 22.70 -35.98 -17.42
C GLN A 26 21.18 -35.83 -17.26
N ASP A 27 20.52 -36.83 -16.73
CA ASP A 27 19.10 -36.80 -16.39
C ASP A 27 18.94 -36.36 -14.93
N LEU A 28 18.38 -35.19 -14.71
CA LEU A 28 18.25 -34.57 -13.38
C LEU A 28 16.92 -34.87 -12.72
N ASP A 29 15.96 -35.44 -13.47
CA ASP A 29 14.62 -35.77 -12.95
C ASP A 29 14.48 -37.23 -12.53
N VAL A 30 15.61 -37.92 -12.35
CA VAL A 30 15.59 -39.30 -11.85
C VAL A 30 15.25 -39.33 -10.37
N VAL A 31 14.35 -40.25 -10.02
CA VAL A 31 13.96 -40.56 -8.63
C VAL A 31 14.68 -41.81 -8.16
N GLY A 32 15.40 -41.69 -7.06
CA GLY A 32 16.09 -42.82 -6.43
C GLY A 32 15.15 -44.00 -6.10
N GLY A 33 15.62 -45.22 -6.28
CA GLY A 33 14.83 -46.43 -6.07
C GLY A 33 13.82 -46.75 -7.19
N LYS A 34 13.61 -45.86 -8.16
CA LYS A 34 12.72 -46.09 -9.29
C LYS A 34 13.53 -46.48 -10.51
N THR A 35 13.09 -47.53 -11.19
CA THR A 35 13.74 -47.97 -12.41
C THR A 35 13.42 -47.07 -13.59
N HIS A 36 14.44 -46.53 -14.25
CA HIS A 36 14.37 -45.74 -15.46
C HIS A 36 14.92 -46.50 -16.66
N ASN A 37 14.21 -46.42 -17.78
CA ASN A 37 14.61 -47.06 -19.03
C ASN A 37 15.10 -45.98 -20.00
N TYR A 38 16.32 -46.14 -20.51
CA TYR A 38 16.94 -45.24 -21.46
C TYR A 38 17.14 -45.92 -22.80
N VAL A 39 16.91 -45.16 -23.85
CA VAL A 39 17.15 -45.58 -25.24
C VAL A 39 18.03 -44.52 -25.89
N ALA A 40 19.16 -44.93 -26.41
CA ALA A 40 20.10 -44.06 -27.11
C ALA A 40 20.22 -44.48 -28.58
N ALA A 41 20.13 -43.53 -29.47
CA ALA A 41 20.38 -43.69 -30.89
C ALA A 41 21.28 -42.55 -31.43
N VAL A 42 22.10 -42.84 -32.42
CA VAL A 42 22.91 -41.83 -33.10
C VAL A 42 22.20 -41.47 -34.40
N GLU A 43 21.98 -40.17 -34.62
CA GLU A 43 21.47 -39.65 -35.87
C GLU A 43 22.58 -38.94 -36.64
N VAL A 44 22.68 -39.22 -37.91
CA VAL A 44 23.67 -38.60 -38.83
C VAL A 44 22.92 -38.12 -40.06
N GLU A 45 23.14 -36.87 -40.44
CA GLU A 45 22.60 -36.35 -41.67
C GLU A 45 23.66 -36.41 -42.78
N VAL A 46 23.33 -37.08 -43.87
CA VAL A 46 24.19 -37.18 -45.05
C VAL A 46 23.36 -36.80 -46.27
N ALA A 47 23.80 -35.77 -46.98
CA ALA A 47 23.17 -35.26 -48.21
C ALA A 47 21.66 -34.95 -48.04
N GLY A 48 21.26 -34.36 -46.88
CA GLY A 48 19.86 -34.01 -46.56
C GLY A 48 18.98 -35.18 -46.18
N ARG A 49 19.56 -36.35 -45.89
CA ARG A 49 18.83 -37.53 -45.36
C ARG A 49 19.35 -37.90 -43.98
N THR A 50 18.45 -38.06 -43.06
CA THR A 50 18.75 -38.50 -41.67
C THR A 50 18.83 -40.04 -41.62
N TYR A 51 19.91 -40.56 -41.09
CA TYR A 51 20.14 -41.98 -40.81
C TYR A 51 20.24 -42.17 -39.30
N THR A 52 19.43 -43.07 -38.75
CA THR A 52 19.41 -43.38 -37.31
C THR A 52 20.00 -44.77 -37.07
N SER A 53 20.91 -44.88 -36.10
CA SER A 53 21.48 -46.15 -35.72
C SER A 53 20.43 -47.06 -35.03
N PRO A 54 20.67 -48.39 -34.97
CA PRO A 54 19.91 -49.26 -34.08
C PRO A 54 20.00 -48.71 -32.64
N PRO A 55 18.87 -48.67 -31.89
CA PRO A 55 18.87 -48.11 -30.55
C PRO A 55 19.57 -49.01 -29.53
N ALA A 56 20.47 -48.43 -28.75
CA ALA A 56 20.97 -49.05 -27.53
C ALA A 56 19.97 -48.82 -26.38
N ARG A 57 19.75 -49.84 -25.58
CA ARG A 57 18.82 -49.77 -24.44
C ARG A 57 19.57 -50.03 -23.16
N ASN A 58 19.26 -49.27 -22.09
CA ASN A 58 19.79 -49.51 -20.76
C ASN A 58 18.70 -49.23 -19.72
N GLN A 59 18.79 -49.96 -18.62
CA GLN A 59 17.88 -49.81 -17.47
C GLN A 59 18.73 -49.52 -16.24
N ILE A 60 18.39 -48.45 -15.55
CA ILE A 60 19.11 -47.98 -14.37
C ILE A 60 18.11 -47.76 -13.25
N THR A 61 18.43 -48.28 -12.08
CA THR A 61 17.73 -47.97 -10.83
C THR A 61 18.73 -47.21 -9.95
N PRO A 62 18.62 -45.86 -9.90
CA PRO A 62 19.53 -45.08 -9.10
C PRO A 62 19.42 -45.40 -7.62
N GLU A 63 20.49 -45.22 -6.90
CA GLU A 63 20.51 -45.36 -5.44
C GLU A 63 19.55 -44.36 -4.80
N VAL A 64 18.91 -44.74 -3.69
CA VAL A 64 18.01 -43.88 -2.93
C VAL A 64 18.85 -42.93 -2.09
N VAL A 65 18.84 -41.66 -2.43
CA VAL A 65 19.45 -40.61 -1.61
C VAL A 65 18.31 -39.76 -1.00
N ILE A 66 18.23 -39.76 0.32
CA ILE A 66 17.20 -39.02 1.07
C ILE A 66 17.91 -38.06 2.04
N GLU A 67 18.32 -36.89 1.50
CA GLU A 67 18.91 -35.83 2.28
C GLU A 67 17.86 -34.77 2.58
N ALA A 68 17.94 -34.16 3.77
CA ALA A 68 17.14 -33.04 4.14
C ALA A 68 17.61 -31.78 3.36
N ILE A 69 16.69 -30.95 2.95
CA ILE A 69 16.98 -29.60 2.40
C ILE A 69 17.12 -28.63 3.56
N ASP A 70 18.32 -28.11 3.79
CA ASP A 70 18.60 -27.15 4.85
C ASP A 70 18.92 -25.74 4.34
N ASP A 71 18.99 -25.57 3.02
CA ASP A 71 19.34 -24.33 2.34
C ASP A 71 18.16 -23.64 1.65
N LEU A 72 16.91 -23.97 2.06
CA LEU A 72 15.73 -23.32 1.51
C LEU A 72 15.79 -21.82 1.74
N SER A 73 15.81 -21.04 0.67
CA SER A 73 15.80 -19.58 0.70
C SER A 73 14.54 -19.01 0.05
N VAL A 74 14.06 -17.88 0.54
CA VAL A 74 12.82 -17.27 0.08
C VAL A 74 13.01 -15.77 -0.10
N ASP A 75 12.77 -15.31 -1.33
CA ASP A 75 12.71 -13.89 -1.66
C ASP A 75 11.25 -13.46 -1.82
N ARG A 76 10.92 -12.33 -1.23
CA ARG A 76 9.62 -11.67 -1.42
C ARG A 76 9.71 -10.71 -2.60
N ARG A 77 8.76 -10.84 -3.52
CA ARG A 77 8.50 -9.81 -4.52
C ARG A 77 7.22 -9.08 -4.14
N THR A 78 7.35 -7.81 -3.84
CA THR A 78 6.22 -6.90 -3.74
C THR A 78 6.05 -6.33 -5.14
N GLU A 79 5.09 -6.81 -5.89
CA GLU A 79 4.66 -6.14 -7.10
C GLU A 79 4.04 -4.80 -6.70
N ASP A 80 4.03 -3.83 -7.62
CA ASP A 80 3.63 -2.43 -7.39
C ASP A 80 2.49 -2.26 -6.38
N ALA A 81 2.51 -1.15 -5.65
CA ALA A 81 1.62 -0.80 -4.54
C ALA A 81 0.08 -0.86 -4.84
N GLY A 82 -0.29 -1.31 -6.03
CA GLY A 82 -1.65 -1.62 -6.45
C GLY A 82 -1.95 -3.12 -6.60
N ALA A 83 -0.96 -4.00 -6.56
CA ALA A 83 -1.19 -5.44 -6.70
C ALA A 83 -1.76 -6.03 -5.41
N ALA A 84 -2.88 -6.72 -5.52
CA ALA A 84 -3.57 -7.34 -4.39
C ALA A 84 -2.85 -8.61 -3.86
N THR A 85 -1.76 -9.04 -4.50
CA THR A 85 -1.11 -10.32 -4.24
C THR A 85 0.39 -10.18 -4.04
N GLU A 86 0.86 -10.69 -2.91
CA GLU A 86 2.28 -10.84 -2.62
C GLU A 86 2.75 -12.18 -3.18
N SER A 87 3.85 -12.19 -3.95
CA SER A 87 4.46 -13.40 -4.50
C SER A 87 5.82 -13.68 -3.89
N LEU A 88 6.15 -14.95 -3.76
CA LEU A 88 7.40 -15.43 -3.21
C LEU A 88 8.16 -16.20 -4.29
N THR A 89 9.48 -16.09 -4.26
CA THR A 89 10.39 -16.93 -5.01
C THR A 89 11.15 -17.82 -4.03
N VAL A 90 10.99 -19.12 -4.16
CA VAL A 90 11.59 -20.13 -3.28
C VAL A 90 12.72 -20.84 -4.00
N ARG A 91 13.90 -20.94 -3.39
CA ARG A 91 15.08 -21.60 -3.98
C ARG A 91 15.69 -22.61 -3.02
N TRP A 92 16.21 -23.70 -3.57
CA TRP A 92 16.93 -24.73 -2.82
C TRP A 92 17.93 -25.46 -3.72
N THR A 93 18.93 -26.13 -3.13
CA THR A 93 19.83 -27.02 -3.85
C THR A 93 19.14 -28.35 -4.11
N GLN A 94 19.15 -28.82 -5.36
CA GLN A 94 18.56 -30.09 -5.76
C GLN A 94 19.30 -31.27 -5.13
N VAL A 95 18.56 -32.16 -4.50
CA VAL A 95 19.09 -33.48 -4.06
C VAL A 95 19.09 -34.44 -5.26
N PRO A 96 20.24 -34.97 -5.62
CA PRO A 96 20.32 -35.93 -6.75
C PRO A 96 19.41 -37.13 -6.54
N SER A 97 18.75 -37.56 -7.62
CA SER A 97 17.89 -38.75 -7.62
C SER A 97 16.68 -38.72 -6.69
N ALA A 98 16.35 -37.57 -6.12
CA ALA A 98 15.20 -37.40 -5.24
C ALA A 98 14.23 -36.36 -5.77
N ARG A 99 12.97 -36.48 -5.42
CA ARG A 99 11.95 -35.45 -5.69
C ARG A 99 11.79 -34.57 -4.46
N VAL A 100 11.98 -33.27 -4.62
CA VAL A 100 11.71 -32.28 -3.59
C VAL A 100 10.33 -31.66 -3.82
N THR A 101 9.52 -31.62 -2.78
CA THR A 101 8.21 -30.92 -2.75
C THR A 101 8.23 -29.95 -1.60
N VAL A 102 7.86 -28.70 -1.87
CA VAL A 102 7.71 -27.68 -0.83
C VAL A 102 6.26 -27.62 -0.38
N TYR A 103 6.03 -27.73 0.90
CA TYR A 103 4.72 -27.61 1.53
C TYR A 103 4.56 -26.22 2.12
N ARG A 104 3.39 -25.62 1.93
CA ARG A 104 3.01 -24.31 2.51
C ARG A 104 1.90 -24.53 3.52
N THR A 105 2.19 -24.27 4.80
CA THR A 105 1.24 -24.46 5.91
C THR A 105 1.12 -23.19 6.76
N SER A 106 -0.01 -23.00 7.41
CA SER A 106 -0.22 -21.92 8.39
C SER A 106 0.32 -22.27 9.78
N SER A 107 0.54 -23.53 10.06
CA SER A 107 1.08 -24.04 11.32
C SER A 107 2.43 -24.73 11.09
N PRO A 108 3.30 -24.74 12.09
CA PRO A 108 4.58 -25.42 11.98
C PRO A 108 4.39 -26.94 11.87
N VAL A 109 5.37 -27.60 11.27
CA VAL A 109 5.48 -29.06 11.26
C VAL A 109 5.63 -29.56 12.70
N ALA A 110 5.05 -30.75 12.97
CA ALA A 110 5.19 -31.40 14.29
C ALA A 110 6.67 -31.62 14.61
N PRO A 111 7.17 -31.17 15.78
CA PRO A 111 8.60 -31.28 16.12
C PRO A 111 9.12 -32.71 16.07
N GLU A 112 8.30 -33.68 16.50
CA GLU A 112 8.67 -35.10 16.49
C GLU A 112 8.90 -35.66 15.07
N ALA A 113 8.39 -35.00 14.05
CA ALA A 113 8.57 -35.39 12.66
C ALA A 113 9.91 -34.87 12.10
N LEU A 114 10.39 -33.75 12.59
CA LEU A 114 11.69 -33.18 12.23
C LEU A 114 12.84 -34.03 12.79
N ASP A 115 12.67 -34.55 14.00
CA ASP A 115 13.73 -35.33 14.71
C ASP A 115 13.87 -36.78 14.19
N ARG A 116 12.91 -37.29 13.41
CA ARG A 116 12.87 -38.72 12.99
C ARG A 116 13.74 -39.06 11.80
N GLY A 117 14.37 -38.09 11.15
CA GLY A 117 15.14 -38.32 9.93
C GLY A 117 14.22 -38.73 8.76
N THR A 118 13.89 -40.02 8.59
CA THR A 118 13.06 -40.50 7.49
C THR A 118 11.69 -40.97 7.97
N VAL A 119 10.65 -40.59 7.25
CA VAL A 119 9.24 -40.94 7.53
C VAL A 119 8.55 -41.49 6.27
N PRO A 120 7.62 -42.41 6.37
CA PRO A 120 6.80 -42.83 5.23
C PRO A 120 5.97 -41.64 4.71
N VAL A 121 5.87 -41.45 3.39
CA VAL A 121 5.06 -40.37 2.75
C VAL A 121 3.62 -40.37 3.27
N SER A 122 3.04 -41.55 3.56
CA SER A 122 1.68 -41.67 4.12
C SER A 122 1.51 -41.04 5.51
N ARG A 123 2.59 -40.71 6.21
CA ARG A 123 2.57 -40.06 7.53
C ARG A 123 2.74 -38.54 7.46
N LEU A 124 3.06 -37.96 6.31
CA LEU A 124 3.21 -36.51 6.14
C LEU A 124 1.96 -35.71 6.58
N PRO A 125 0.72 -36.15 6.29
CA PRO A 125 -0.46 -35.40 6.79
C PRO A 125 -0.55 -35.34 8.32
N ARG A 126 -0.11 -36.42 9.02
CA ARG A 126 -0.06 -36.43 10.50
C ARG A 126 1.06 -35.54 11.06
N ALA A 127 2.08 -35.29 10.28
CA ALA A 127 3.14 -34.35 10.61
C ALA A 127 2.75 -32.85 10.37
N GLY A 128 1.54 -32.62 9.88
CA GLY A 128 1.09 -31.26 9.52
C GLY A 128 1.37 -30.87 8.07
N LEU A 129 1.70 -31.84 7.21
CA LEU A 129 2.01 -31.63 5.79
C LEU A 129 0.98 -32.41 4.91
N PRO A 130 -0.27 -31.96 4.83
CA PRO A 130 -1.29 -32.57 4.01
C PRO A 130 -1.02 -32.35 2.52
N GLU A 131 -1.56 -33.22 1.68
CA GLU A 131 -1.28 -33.23 0.25
C GLU A 131 -1.68 -31.95 -0.47
N ASP A 132 -2.77 -31.31 -0.05
CA ASP A 132 -3.28 -30.03 -0.57
C ASP A 132 -2.40 -28.82 -0.19
N ALA A 133 -1.52 -28.97 0.80
CA ALA A 133 -0.52 -27.96 1.17
C ALA A 133 0.72 -27.99 0.27
N ALA A 134 0.87 -29.03 -0.56
CA ALA A 134 2.00 -29.16 -1.48
C ALA A 134 1.91 -28.09 -2.58
N ILE A 135 2.97 -27.31 -2.74
CA ILE A 135 3.08 -26.36 -3.84
C ILE A 135 3.54 -27.13 -5.06
N SER A 136 2.75 -27.10 -6.14
CA SER A 136 3.08 -27.78 -7.37
C SER A 136 4.40 -27.24 -7.95
N THR A 137 5.35 -28.12 -8.14
CA THR A 137 6.60 -27.84 -8.85
C THR A 137 6.36 -27.83 -10.34
N ALA A 138 5.79 -26.77 -10.88
CA ALA A 138 6.04 -26.41 -12.26
C ALA A 138 7.50 -25.89 -12.29
N ALA A 139 8.45 -26.80 -12.42
CA ALA A 139 9.86 -26.48 -12.34
C ALA A 139 10.29 -25.58 -13.49
N GLY A 140 10.49 -24.32 -13.20
CA GLY A 140 11.40 -23.50 -13.99
C GLY A 140 12.81 -24.03 -13.73
N ILE A 141 13.49 -24.48 -14.75
CA ILE A 141 14.92 -24.84 -14.70
C ILE A 141 15.67 -23.52 -14.86
N ASP A 142 16.37 -23.08 -13.81
CA ASP A 142 17.35 -22.01 -13.96
C ASP A 142 18.58 -22.62 -14.65
N GLU A 143 18.84 -22.18 -15.90
CA GLU A 143 19.97 -22.60 -16.73
C GLU A 143 21.29 -21.92 -16.33
N SER A 144 21.53 -21.62 -15.09
CA SER A 144 22.85 -21.17 -14.65
C SER A 144 23.83 -22.35 -14.70
N GLY A 145 24.55 -22.44 -15.81
CA GLY A 145 25.39 -23.54 -16.24
C GLY A 145 26.60 -23.90 -15.35
N ILE A 146 26.37 -24.17 -14.06
CA ILE A 146 27.39 -24.68 -13.14
C ILE A 146 26.99 -26.11 -12.75
N PRO A 147 27.71 -27.17 -13.21
CA PRO A 147 27.31 -28.57 -13.06
C PRO A 147 27.29 -29.12 -11.62
N GLU A 148 27.87 -28.46 -10.65
CA GLU A 148 28.11 -29.05 -9.32
C GLU A 148 27.08 -28.73 -8.24
N ARG A 149 26.24 -27.69 -8.43
CA ARG A 149 25.13 -27.36 -7.51
C ARG A 149 23.96 -26.76 -8.29
N GLN A 150 23.04 -27.57 -8.70
CA GLN A 150 21.85 -27.09 -9.38
C GLN A 150 20.88 -26.54 -8.36
N MET A 151 20.69 -25.21 -8.38
CA MET A 151 19.60 -24.54 -7.65
C MET A 151 18.28 -24.75 -8.40
N ARG A 152 17.25 -25.14 -7.66
CA ARG A 152 15.87 -25.14 -8.12
C ARG A 152 15.18 -23.89 -7.64
N THR A 153 14.37 -23.32 -8.50
CA THR A 153 13.58 -22.11 -8.20
C THR A 153 12.11 -22.41 -8.43
N LEU A 154 11.28 -22.02 -7.48
CA LEU A 154 9.84 -22.02 -7.60
C LEU A 154 9.39 -20.55 -7.54
N GLU A 155 8.95 -20.03 -8.67
CA GLU A 155 8.49 -18.65 -8.80
C GLU A 155 6.97 -18.52 -8.60
N ASN A 156 6.54 -17.29 -8.31
CA ASN A 156 5.13 -16.93 -8.22
C ASN A 156 4.32 -17.74 -7.19
N VAL A 157 4.96 -18.09 -6.07
CA VAL A 157 4.25 -18.70 -4.95
C VAL A 157 3.42 -17.63 -4.27
N ILE A 158 2.12 -17.66 -4.48
CA ILE A 158 1.19 -16.65 -3.96
C ILE A 158 1.05 -16.80 -2.44
N TRP A 159 1.14 -15.68 -1.70
CA TRP A 159 0.78 -15.66 -0.30
C TRP A 159 -0.74 -15.81 -0.15
N PRO A 160 -1.24 -16.81 0.60
CA PRO A 160 -2.68 -17.02 0.72
C PRO A 160 -3.40 -15.88 1.44
N SER A 161 -4.67 -15.67 1.11
CA SER A 161 -5.52 -14.68 1.76
C SER A 161 -6.12 -15.21 3.06
N GLY A 162 -6.44 -14.30 3.98
CA GLY A 162 -7.08 -14.61 5.27
C GLY A 162 -6.13 -14.51 6.46
N SER A 163 -6.68 -14.23 7.64
CA SER A 163 -5.92 -14.00 8.88
C SER A 163 -5.15 -15.22 9.38
N GLN A 164 -5.62 -16.45 9.05
CA GLN A 164 -4.89 -17.68 9.37
C GLN A 164 -3.53 -17.76 8.66
N TRP A 165 -3.30 -16.92 7.64
CA TRP A 165 -2.08 -16.90 6.84
C TRP A 165 -1.16 -15.71 7.17
N ASP A 166 -1.29 -15.09 8.33
CA ASP A 166 -0.35 -14.06 8.79
C ASP A 166 1.07 -14.61 9.01
N THR A 167 1.14 -15.91 9.25
CA THR A 167 2.41 -16.65 9.26
C THR A 167 2.28 -17.84 8.31
N ILE A 168 3.30 -18.07 7.48
CA ILE A 168 3.41 -19.28 6.66
C ILE A 168 4.71 -20.01 6.99
N HIS A 169 4.65 -21.32 6.89
CA HIS A 169 5.79 -22.22 6.98
C HIS A 169 5.97 -22.88 5.63
N LEU A 170 7.15 -22.70 5.03
CA LEU A 170 7.56 -23.38 3.81
C LEU A 170 8.49 -24.51 4.21
N THR A 171 8.03 -25.75 4.05
CA THR A 171 8.75 -26.95 4.49
C THR A 171 9.14 -27.75 3.27
N PRO A 172 10.44 -27.89 2.96
CA PRO A 172 10.89 -28.76 1.90
C PRO A 172 10.85 -30.21 2.37
N VAL A 173 10.38 -31.07 1.50
CA VAL A 173 10.34 -32.54 1.75
C VAL A 173 10.96 -33.24 0.58
N THR A 174 12.02 -34.02 0.84
CA THR A 174 12.68 -34.88 -0.11
C THR A 174 12.00 -36.22 -0.09
N MET A 175 11.56 -36.70 -1.25
CA MET A 175 10.85 -37.97 -1.42
C MET A 175 11.64 -38.93 -2.29
N SER A 176 11.72 -40.19 -1.88
CA SER A 176 12.31 -41.29 -2.67
C SER A 176 11.26 -42.12 -3.39
N GLY A 177 11.70 -42.90 -4.36
CA GLY A 177 10.84 -43.77 -5.15
C GLY A 177 10.23 -44.93 -4.39
N ASP A 178 10.75 -45.26 -3.21
CA ASP A 178 10.26 -46.33 -2.31
C ASP A 178 9.19 -45.87 -1.30
N GLY A 179 8.75 -44.60 -1.42
CA GLY A 179 7.71 -44.03 -0.57
C GLY A 179 8.18 -43.53 0.79
N GLN A 180 9.49 -43.33 0.95
CA GLN A 180 10.06 -42.64 2.12
C GLN A 180 10.23 -41.16 1.84
N ALA A 181 10.23 -40.33 2.91
CA ALA A 181 10.42 -38.91 2.84
C ALA A 181 11.30 -38.42 3.99
N THR A 182 12.10 -37.39 3.73
CA THR A 182 12.86 -36.63 4.75
C THR A 182 12.38 -35.19 4.75
N ILE A 183 12.04 -34.73 5.93
CA ILE A 183 11.57 -33.36 6.12
C ILE A 183 12.79 -32.48 6.37
N GLY A 184 12.98 -31.45 5.51
CA GLY A 184 14.06 -30.48 5.66
C GLY A 184 13.69 -29.31 6.61
N THR A 185 14.62 -28.38 6.74
CA THR A 185 14.47 -27.24 7.65
C THR A 185 13.37 -26.28 7.15
N PRO A 186 12.30 -26.07 7.94
CA PRO A 186 11.24 -25.15 7.55
C PRO A 186 11.68 -23.69 7.59
N VAL A 187 11.30 -22.91 6.60
CA VAL A 187 11.44 -21.46 6.61
C VAL A 187 10.12 -20.83 7.06
N ARG A 188 10.18 -20.06 8.14
CA ARG A 188 9.04 -19.31 8.67
C ARG A 188 9.02 -17.91 8.09
N LEU A 189 7.92 -17.51 7.50
CA LEU A 189 7.68 -16.17 7.03
C LEU A 189 6.48 -15.59 7.76
N LYS A 190 6.56 -14.31 8.09
CA LYS A 190 5.47 -13.56 8.70
C LYS A 190 5.17 -12.34 7.84
N ARG A 191 3.91 -11.94 7.77
CA ARG A 191 3.49 -10.63 7.27
C ARG A 191 2.76 -9.89 8.38
N ALA A 192 2.85 -8.57 8.37
CA ALA A 192 1.98 -7.76 9.20
C ALA A 192 0.55 -7.81 8.64
N GLY A 193 -0.43 -7.81 9.51
CA GLY A 193 -1.85 -7.73 9.14
C GLY A 193 -2.11 -6.45 8.34
N ARG A 194 -3.00 -6.54 7.35
CA ARG A 194 -3.38 -5.38 6.55
C ARG A 194 -4.24 -4.42 7.38
N ILE A 195 -4.06 -3.12 7.14
CA ILE A 195 -4.90 -2.10 7.76
C ILE A 195 -6.29 -2.13 7.11
N GLU A 196 -7.33 -2.16 7.93
CA GLU A 196 -8.72 -2.16 7.52
C GLU A 196 -9.41 -0.87 7.99
N ASN A 197 -10.47 -0.47 7.28
CA ASN A 197 -11.31 0.69 7.61
C ASN A 197 -10.50 2.00 7.77
N LEU A 198 -9.52 2.20 6.90
CA LEU A 198 -8.76 3.45 6.86
C LEU A 198 -9.68 4.61 6.51
N THR A 199 -9.77 5.60 7.39
CA THR A 199 -10.58 6.80 7.20
C THR A 199 -9.80 8.06 7.54
N LEU A 200 -10.18 9.17 6.92
CA LEU A 200 -9.61 10.48 7.14
C LEU A 200 -10.71 11.45 7.53
N THR A 201 -10.52 12.13 8.67
CA THR A 201 -11.35 13.26 9.08
C THR A 201 -10.52 14.52 9.02
N ARG A 202 -10.84 15.40 8.10
CA ARG A 202 -10.15 16.68 7.93
C ARG A 202 -10.68 17.72 8.90
N ARG A 203 -9.77 18.37 9.61
CA ARG A 203 -10.06 19.49 10.52
C ARG A 203 -9.36 20.76 10.06
N LEU A 204 -9.67 21.89 10.69
CA LEU A 204 -9.05 23.17 10.34
C LEU A 204 -7.56 23.22 10.66
N ASP A 205 -7.18 22.76 11.84
CA ASP A 205 -5.82 22.88 12.35
C ASP A 205 -5.03 21.56 12.34
N TRP A 206 -5.71 20.43 12.14
CA TRP A 206 -5.13 19.09 12.13
C TRP A 206 -6.04 18.12 11.39
N ASP A 207 -5.49 17.04 10.93
CA ASP A 207 -6.24 15.96 10.33
C ASP A 207 -6.15 14.70 11.20
N LEU A 208 -7.21 13.90 11.27
CA LEU A 208 -7.28 12.66 12.03
C LEU A 208 -7.43 11.48 11.08
N VAL A 209 -6.49 10.55 11.19
CA VAL A 209 -6.52 9.27 10.47
C VAL A 209 -6.91 8.17 11.44
N THR A 210 -7.96 7.42 11.11
CA THR A 210 -8.40 6.29 11.92
C THR A 210 -8.49 5.01 11.09
N PHE A 211 -8.29 3.86 11.73
CA PHE A 211 -8.32 2.53 11.12
C PHE A 211 -8.49 1.46 12.18
N VAL A 212 -8.76 0.23 11.75
CA VAL A 212 -8.71 -0.93 12.66
C VAL A 212 -7.25 -1.34 12.85
N TRP A 213 -6.79 -1.34 14.11
CA TRP A 213 -5.41 -1.73 14.41
C TRP A 213 -5.17 -3.21 14.11
N PRO A 214 -4.18 -3.55 13.25
CA PRO A 214 -3.84 -4.94 12.98
C PRO A 214 -3.27 -5.64 14.22
N GLY A 215 -3.74 -6.87 14.50
CA GLY A 215 -3.51 -7.53 15.80
C GLY A 215 -2.06 -7.76 16.20
N ASP A 216 -1.14 -7.83 15.24
CA ASP A 216 0.28 -8.11 15.46
C ASP A 216 1.21 -6.96 15.03
N ALA A 217 0.66 -5.83 14.66
CA ALA A 217 1.47 -4.65 14.31
C ALA A 217 2.11 -4.03 15.56
N THR A 218 3.39 -3.73 15.47
CA THR A 218 4.13 -2.98 16.50
C THR A 218 3.99 -1.48 16.30
N SER A 219 3.92 -1.03 15.03
CA SER A 219 3.65 0.36 14.64
C SER A 219 2.88 0.42 13.33
N VAL A 220 2.33 1.60 13.04
CA VAL A 220 1.74 1.95 11.76
C VAL A 220 2.40 3.20 11.24
N GLU A 221 2.82 3.17 9.99
CA GLU A 221 3.43 4.28 9.28
C GLU A 221 2.42 4.87 8.28
N LEU A 222 2.33 6.20 8.28
CA LEU A 222 1.56 6.95 7.30
C LEU A 222 2.48 7.63 6.30
N ARG A 223 2.15 7.53 5.03
CA ARG A 223 2.82 8.24 3.93
C ARG A 223 1.78 8.93 3.07
N ILE A 224 2.14 10.06 2.50
CA ILE A 224 1.31 10.76 1.53
C ILE A 224 2.10 10.93 0.23
N THR A 225 1.41 10.78 -0.88
CA THR A 225 1.96 11.09 -2.20
C THR A 225 1.08 12.13 -2.88
N ASP A 226 1.66 12.84 -3.82
CA ASP A 226 0.87 13.68 -4.73
C ASP A 226 -0.13 12.82 -5.53
N PRO A 227 -1.23 13.40 -6.05
CA PRO A 227 -2.30 12.64 -6.70
C PRO A 227 -1.84 11.71 -7.83
N GLU A 228 -0.82 12.13 -8.58
CA GLU A 228 -0.28 11.40 -9.75
C GLU A 228 0.99 10.59 -9.44
N ALA A 229 1.53 10.71 -8.22
CA ALA A 229 2.76 10.02 -7.85
C ALA A 229 2.50 8.58 -7.41
N SER A 230 3.42 7.69 -7.79
CA SER A 230 3.43 6.29 -7.33
C SER A 230 3.85 6.20 -5.86
N TYR A 231 3.39 5.15 -5.18
CA TYR A 231 3.82 4.83 -3.82
C TYR A 231 5.31 4.50 -3.78
N ASP A 232 6.03 5.20 -2.90
CA ASP A 232 7.43 4.89 -2.59
C ASP A 232 7.54 4.36 -1.15
N PRO A 233 7.86 3.07 -0.95
CA PRO A 233 8.03 2.49 0.38
C PRO A 233 9.26 3.03 1.12
N ALA A 234 10.25 3.63 0.40
CA ALA A 234 11.45 4.21 0.98
C ALA A 234 11.25 5.68 1.41
N ALA A 235 10.17 6.33 0.98
CA ALA A 235 9.86 7.68 1.41
C ALA A 235 9.70 7.77 2.93
N VAL A 236 10.13 8.89 3.50
CA VAL A 236 9.98 9.14 4.94
C VAL A 236 8.49 9.20 5.30
N PRO A 237 8.02 8.44 6.31
CA PRO A 237 6.64 8.53 6.75
C PRO A 237 6.34 9.91 7.35
N ILE A 238 5.16 10.45 7.09
CA ILE A 238 4.68 11.70 7.71
C ILE A 238 4.32 11.51 9.19
N ALA A 239 4.00 10.29 9.58
CA ALA A 239 3.76 9.89 10.96
C ALA A 239 4.05 8.40 11.14
N GLU A 240 4.56 8.04 12.31
CA GLU A 240 4.66 6.68 12.80
C GLU A 240 4.02 6.63 14.19
N VAL A 241 3.16 5.66 14.44
CA VAL A 241 2.40 5.55 15.67
C VAL A 241 2.45 4.13 16.22
N THR A 242 2.57 4.01 17.55
CA THR A 242 2.39 2.74 18.29
C THR A 242 0.93 2.55 18.67
N GLN A 243 0.54 1.32 19.04
CA GLN A 243 -0.83 1.02 19.43
C GLN A 243 -1.29 1.82 20.67
N ASP A 244 -0.38 2.04 21.62
CA ASP A 244 -0.70 2.77 22.85
C ASP A 244 -0.96 4.25 22.55
N THR A 245 -0.12 4.88 21.73
CA THR A 245 -0.33 6.27 21.28
C THR A 245 -1.63 6.39 20.48
N TYR A 246 -1.86 5.46 19.53
CA TYR A 246 -3.08 5.43 18.73
C TYR A 246 -4.35 5.36 19.58
N ARG A 247 -4.36 4.51 20.62
CA ARG A 247 -5.49 4.38 21.53
C ARG A 247 -5.68 5.62 22.41
N ALA A 248 -4.58 6.21 22.88
CA ALA A 248 -4.62 7.39 23.73
C ALA A 248 -5.18 8.62 22.98
N GLU A 249 -4.84 8.78 21.71
CA GLU A 249 -5.26 9.91 20.87
C GLU A 249 -6.55 9.65 20.07
N GLY A 250 -7.03 8.40 20.05
CA GLY A 250 -8.21 7.98 19.28
C GLY A 250 -7.97 7.94 17.78
N GLY A 251 -6.71 7.89 17.34
CA GLY A 251 -6.28 7.89 15.93
C GLY A 251 -4.86 8.41 15.77
N VAL A 252 -4.47 8.67 14.54
CA VAL A 252 -3.21 9.35 14.22
C VAL A 252 -3.51 10.82 13.90
N VAL A 253 -3.06 11.70 14.77
CA VAL A 253 -3.16 13.15 14.55
C VAL A 253 -2.01 13.58 13.67
N VAL A 254 -2.34 14.23 12.54
CA VAL A 254 -1.37 14.88 11.65
C VAL A 254 -1.40 16.38 11.98
N PRO A 255 -0.39 16.89 12.72
CA PRO A 255 -0.30 18.31 13.03
C PRO A 255 -0.18 19.12 11.73
N ASP A 256 -0.72 20.35 11.73
CA ASP A 256 -0.75 21.23 10.56
C ASP A 256 -1.56 20.69 9.36
N GLY A 257 -2.10 19.46 9.48
CA GLY A 257 -2.91 18.81 8.46
C GLY A 257 -2.13 18.30 7.25
N LEU A 258 -2.86 17.65 6.34
CA LEU A 258 -2.33 17.17 5.08
C LEU A 258 -2.31 18.30 4.03
N SER A 259 -1.55 18.11 2.95
CA SER A 259 -1.46 19.06 1.84
C SER A 259 -2.84 19.56 1.40
N PRO A 260 -3.00 20.87 1.16
CA PRO A 260 -4.25 21.44 0.64
C PRO A 260 -4.57 20.97 -0.77
N GLN A 261 -3.57 20.54 -1.53
CA GLN A 261 -3.74 20.04 -2.90
C GLN A 261 -4.32 18.61 -2.93
N GLY A 262 -4.41 17.97 -1.76
CA GLY A 262 -4.83 16.58 -1.68
C GLY A 262 -3.71 15.60 -1.98
N GLY A 263 -4.09 14.38 -2.38
CA GLY A 263 -3.14 13.32 -2.68
C GLY A 263 -3.69 11.95 -2.37
N ARG A 264 -2.80 11.01 -2.13
CA ARG A 264 -3.14 9.67 -1.69
C ARG A 264 -2.41 9.34 -0.40
N LEU A 265 -3.16 9.03 0.64
CA LEU A 265 -2.65 8.63 1.94
C LEU A 265 -2.51 7.11 1.97
N TYR A 266 -1.34 6.64 2.34
CA TYR A 266 -1.03 5.23 2.53
C TYR A 266 -0.76 4.95 4.01
N ALA A 267 -1.34 3.88 4.51
CA ALA A 267 -1.10 3.36 5.83
C ALA A 267 -0.51 1.95 5.73
N THR A 268 0.64 1.73 6.39
CA THR A 268 1.39 0.48 6.37
C THR A 268 1.62 0.02 7.80
N ALA A 269 1.10 -1.15 8.15
CA ALA A 269 1.41 -1.77 9.43
C ALA A 269 2.82 -2.36 9.40
N VAL A 270 3.52 -2.27 10.51
CA VAL A 270 4.87 -2.82 10.67
C VAL A 270 4.88 -3.80 11.82
N THR A 271 5.45 -4.98 11.60
CA THR A 271 5.76 -5.96 12.65
C THR A 271 7.25 -6.31 12.59
N HIS A 272 7.73 -7.02 13.59
CA HIS A 272 9.12 -7.48 13.63
C HIS A 272 9.16 -9.00 13.82
N LEU A 273 10.05 -9.66 13.08
CA LEU A 273 10.39 -11.06 13.24
C LEU A 273 11.91 -11.19 13.30
N GLU A 274 12.43 -11.76 14.38
CA GLU A 274 13.88 -11.94 14.58
C GLU A 274 14.69 -10.65 14.39
N GLY A 275 14.11 -9.53 14.82
CA GLY A 275 14.73 -8.19 14.70
C GLY A 275 14.62 -7.56 13.29
N LYS A 276 14.07 -8.25 12.31
CA LYS A 276 13.84 -7.69 10.98
C LYS A 276 12.47 -7.00 10.91
N ARG A 277 12.45 -5.79 10.36
CA ARG A 277 11.24 -5.03 10.09
C ARG A 277 10.46 -5.66 8.91
N ILE A 278 9.19 -5.93 9.13
CA ILE A 278 8.29 -6.55 8.14
C ILE A 278 7.08 -5.63 7.96
N PRO A 279 6.99 -4.87 6.85
CA PRO A 279 5.83 -4.06 6.53
C PRO A 279 4.69 -4.92 5.96
N SER A 280 3.45 -4.49 6.17
CA SER A 280 2.29 -5.01 5.45
C SER A 280 2.22 -4.43 4.04
N MET A 281 1.31 -4.99 3.23
CA MET A 281 0.83 -4.29 2.05
C MET A 281 0.17 -2.96 2.48
N PRO A 282 0.45 -1.84 1.79
CA PRO A 282 -0.16 -0.57 2.12
C PRO A 282 -1.66 -0.58 1.82
N THR A 283 -2.43 0.02 2.69
CA THR A 283 -3.83 0.38 2.43
C THR A 283 -3.88 1.87 2.11
N SER A 284 -4.62 2.28 1.10
CA SER A 284 -4.66 3.68 0.70
C SER A 284 -6.06 4.23 0.60
N ILE A 285 -6.19 5.53 0.84
CA ILE A 285 -7.38 6.34 0.58
C ILE A 285 -6.99 7.60 -0.19
N GLU A 286 -7.92 8.11 -0.96
CA GLU A 286 -7.79 9.41 -1.59
C GLU A 286 -7.96 10.52 -0.55
N VAL A 287 -7.07 11.52 -0.60
CA VAL A 287 -7.14 12.72 0.21
C VAL A 287 -7.66 13.84 -0.70
N PRO A 288 -8.90 14.29 -0.52
CA PRO A 288 -9.44 15.36 -1.34
C PRO A 288 -8.69 16.66 -1.10
N ALA A 289 -8.54 17.48 -2.13
CA ALA A 289 -8.02 18.82 -1.99
C ALA A 289 -8.89 19.62 -1.02
N GLN A 290 -8.27 20.39 -0.13
CA GLN A 290 -8.98 21.24 0.81
C GLN A 290 -8.26 22.57 1.03
N TRP A 291 -8.90 23.65 0.65
CA TRP A 291 -8.40 25.01 0.81
C TRP A 291 -8.86 25.59 2.14
N LYS A 292 -7.92 26.01 2.98
CA LYS A 292 -8.20 26.53 4.32
C LYS A 292 -7.90 28.03 4.38
N TYR A 293 -8.82 28.78 4.95
CA TYR A 293 -8.70 30.21 5.18
C TYR A 293 -8.90 30.53 6.64
N ARG A 294 -8.21 31.54 7.14
CA ARG A 294 -8.43 32.14 8.45
C ARG A 294 -8.79 33.61 8.25
N TYR A 295 -9.56 34.13 9.15
CA TYR A 295 -9.79 35.56 9.18
C TYR A 295 -9.71 36.09 10.60
N SER A 296 -9.53 37.42 10.72
CA SER A 296 -9.58 38.16 11.98
C SER A 296 -10.41 39.41 11.80
N ILE A 297 -11.06 39.86 12.87
CA ILE A 297 -11.82 41.12 12.89
C ILE A 297 -11.15 42.02 13.89
N SER A 298 -10.66 43.16 13.42
CA SER A 298 -9.99 44.19 14.23
C SER A 298 -10.97 45.28 14.61
N TRP A 299 -11.60 45.16 15.76
CA TRP A 299 -12.51 46.18 16.26
C TRP A 299 -11.76 47.44 16.62
N PRO A 300 -12.23 48.63 16.18
CA PRO A 300 -11.62 49.88 16.56
C PRO A 300 -11.74 50.05 18.08
N ARG A 301 -10.66 50.50 18.72
CA ARG A 301 -10.69 50.85 20.16
C ARG A 301 -11.75 51.91 20.40
N TRP A 302 -12.53 51.70 21.45
CA TRP A 302 -13.54 52.66 21.84
C TRP A 302 -12.90 54.00 22.20
N VAL A 303 -13.22 55.06 21.44
CA VAL A 303 -12.82 56.43 21.73
C VAL A 303 -14.11 57.19 22.07
N ALA A 304 -14.20 57.69 23.30
CA ALA A 304 -15.32 58.51 23.69
C ALA A 304 -15.27 59.87 22.90
N GLY A 305 -16.35 60.17 22.16
CA GLY A 305 -16.46 61.42 21.44
C GLY A 305 -17.24 61.33 20.11
N PRO A 306 -17.47 62.47 19.45
CA PRO A 306 -18.26 62.54 18.21
C PRO A 306 -17.58 61.88 16.98
N PHE A 307 -16.30 61.46 17.08
CA PHE A 307 -15.52 60.85 16.01
C PHE A 307 -15.40 59.35 16.16
N ARG A 308 -16.50 58.65 16.46
CA ARG A 308 -16.52 57.21 16.59
C ARG A 308 -16.08 56.54 15.28
N LYS A 309 -14.98 55.84 15.29
CA LYS A 309 -14.59 55.03 14.13
C LYS A 309 -15.56 53.85 14.01
N THR A 310 -16.32 53.82 12.91
CA THR A 310 -17.28 52.75 12.62
C THR A 310 -16.76 51.73 11.59
N VAL A 311 -15.67 52.12 10.93
CA VAL A 311 -15.02 51.26 9.92
C VAL A 311 -14.13 50.23 10.62
N VAL A 312 -14.44 48.98 10.40
CA VAL A 312 -13.79 47.82 10.97
C VAL A 312 -12.97 47.11 9.88
N GLU A 313 -11.80 46.68 10.23
CA GLU A 313 -10.92 45.88 9.35
C GLU A 313 -11.12 44.38 9.60
N LEU A 314 -11.21 43.62 8.52
CA LEU A 314 -11.27 42.19 8.50
C LEU A 314 -10.16 41.69 7.58
N ASP A 315 -9.22 40.95 8.13
CA ASP A 315 -8.15 40.32 7.37
C ASP A 315 -8.50 38.88 7.06
N LEU A 316 -8.51 38.50 5.79
CA LEU A 316 -8.67 37.12 5.33
C LEU A 316 -7.34 36.59 4.82
N THR A 317 -6.87 35.49 5.41
CA THR A 317 -5.57 34.93 5.15
C THR A 317 -5.73 33.44 4.73
N PRO A 318 -5.19 33.01 3.58
CA PRO A 318 -5.08 31.61 3.25
C PRO A 318 -4.07 30.91 4.18
N VAL A 319 -4.42 29.72 4.69
CA VAL A 319 -3.58 29.00 5.66
C VAL A 319 -2.44 28.25 4.95
N HIS A 320 -2.70 27.73 3.76
CA HIS A 320 -1.71 27.02 2.96
C HIS A 320 -1.91 27.28 1.47
N GLY A 321 -0.81 27.48 0.77
CA GLY A 321 -0.63 27.29 -0.67
C GLY A 321 -1.60 28.04 -1.59
N VAL A 322 -1.29 27.98 -2.84
CA VAL A 322 -2.01 28.62 -3.93
C VAL A 322 -2.96 27.60 -4.56
N SER A 323 -4.25 27.92 -4.63
CA SER A 323 -5.18 27.23 -5.52
C SER A 323 -4.94 27.61 -6.99
N SER A 324 -5.51 26.89 -7.93
CA SER A 324 -5.54 27.32 -9.34
C SER A 324 -6.32 28.63 -9.50
N GLU A 325 -6.06 29.36 -10.57
CA GLU A 325 -6.79 30.62 -10.87
C GLU A 325 -8.31 30.42 -11.01
N ASP A 326 -8.74 29.17 -11.22
CA ASP A 326 -10.14 28.79 -11.39
C ASP A 326 -10.88 28.53 -10.06
N ASP A 327 -10.16 28.43 -8.95
CA ASP A 327 -10.71 28.08 -7.63
C ASP A 327 -11.01 29.32 -6.77
N VAL A 328 -11.87 30.19 -7.24
CA VAL A 328 -12.27 31.44 -6.56
C VAL A 328 -13.52 31.21 -5.74
N ILE A 329 -13.41 31.28 -4.39
CA ILE A 329 -14.58 31.24 -3.50
C ILE A 329 -15.17 32.63 -3.31
N GLY A 330 -16.50 32.68 -3.09
CA GLY A 330 -17.18 33.86 -2.59
C GLY A 330 -17.36 33.78 -1.08
N VAL A 331 -17.07 34.88 -0.39
CA VAL A 331 -17.32 35.00 1.06
C VAL A 331 -18.25 36.21 1.33
N ALA A 332 -19.12 36.05 2.33
CA ALA A 332 -20.03 37.08 2.77
C ALA A 332 -19.93 37.25 4.29
N LEU A 333 -19.96 38.50 4.76
CA LEU A 333 -20.03 38.82 6.19
C LEU A 333 -21.48 38.82 6.63
N ILE A 334 -21.83 38.06 7.65
CA ILE A 334 -23.18 37.91 8.16
C ILE A 334 -23.24 38.46 9.60
N TYR A 335 -24.24 39.30 9.87
CA TYR A 335 -24.54 39.84 11.20
C TYR A 335 -25.80 39.23 11.77
N ARG A 336 -25.74 38.91 13.06
CA ARG A 336 -26.89 38.54 13.85
C ARG A 336 -26.77 39.06 15.30
N GLU A 337 -27.90 39.56 15.85
CA GLU A 337 -27.89 40.17 17.16
C GLU A 337 -27.87 39.15 18.33
N ASP A 338 -28.63 38.11 18.18
CA ASP A 338 -28.97 37.19 19.29
C ASP A 338 -28.00 35.98 19.40
N ARG A 339 -27.38 35.56 18.33
CA ARG A 339 -26.50 34.38 18.29
C ARG A 339 -25.50 34.41 17.13
N LEU A 340 -24.53 33.50 17.18
CA LEU A 340 -23.60 33.32 16.09
C LEU A 340 -24.31 32.83 14.82
N PRO A 341 -24.13 33.47 13.65
CA PRO A 341 -24.68 33.01 12.38
C PRO A 341 -24.15 31.59 12.04
N LEU A 342 -25.04 30.71 11.56
CA LEU A 342 -24.69 29.30 11.27
C LEU A 342 -24.46 29.05 9.77
N HIS A 343 -25.04 29.88 8.88
CA HIS A 343 -24.87 29.80 7.43
C HIS A 343 -25.07 31.17 6.78
N ALA A 344 -24.71 31.30 5.50
CA ALA A 344 -24.70 32.58 4.79
C ALA A 344 -26.08 33.33 4.70
N ASN A 345 -27.17 32.60 4.93
CA ASN A 345 -28.53 33.16 4.96
C ASN A 345 -29.12 33.27 6.38
N ASP A 346 -28.31 33.01 7.44
CA ASP A 346 -28.74 33.05 8.82
C ASP A 346 -28.46 34.42 9.47
N GLY A 347 -28.90 35.49 8.86
CA GLY A 347 -28.73 36.82 9.36
C GLY A 347 -28.74 37.91 8.27
N LYS A 348 -28.38 39.10 8.67
CA LYS A 348 -28.27 40.25 7.77
C LYS A 348 -26.90 40.30 7.11
N ARG A 349 -26.84 40.32 5.77
CA ARG A 349 -25.58 40.55 5.05
C ARG A 349 -25.03 41.94 5.35
N VAL A 350 -23.75 41.96 5.69
CA VAL A 350 -23.00 43.20 5.94
C VAL A 350 -22.20 43.51 4.68
N PRO A 351 -22.46 44.65 4.02
CA PRO A 351 -21.68 45.08 2.87
C PRO A 351 -20.21 45.30 3.26
N VAL A 352 -19.30 44.79 2.44
CA VAL A 352 -17.86 44.92 2.65
C VAL A 352 -17.20 45.73 1.55
N TYR A 353 -16.09 46.37 1.86
CA TYR A 353 -15.30 47.18 0.95
C TYR A 353 -13.96 46.49 0.73
N LEU A 354 -13.45 46.50 -0.50
CA LEU A 354 -12.12 45.97 -0.88
C LEU A 354 -11.00 46.99 -0.55
N GLU A 355 -11.37 48.25 -0.44
CA GLU A 355 -10.49 49.35 -0.03
C GLU A 355 -11.09 50.06 1.17
N ARG A 356 -10.24 50.61 2.03
CA ARG A 356 -10.71 51.31 3.22
C ARG A 356 -11.55 52.54 2.82
N PRO A 357 -12.82 52.63 3.20
CA PRO A 357 -13.68 53.76 2.84
C PRO A 357 -13.13 55.04 3.45
N THR A 358 -13.03 56.08 2.62
CA THR A 358 -12.62 57.46 2.99
C THR A 358 -13.82 58.42 2.94
N LYS A 359 -13.69 59.58 3.55
CA LYS A 359 -14.77 60.60 3.54
C LYS A 359 -15.01 61.24 2.15
N GLU A 360 -14.06 61.13 1.23
CA GLU A 360 -14.05 61.81 -0.07
C GLU A 360 -14.56 60.97 -1.25
N GLY A 361 -15.14 59.82 -0.98
CA GLY A 361 -15.65 58.88 -1.97
C GLY A 361 -14.79 57.64 -2.03
N GLY A 362 -15.40 56.49 -1.85
CA GLY A 362 -14.78 55.17 -1.89
C GLY A 362 -15.52 54.26 -2.86
N GLN A 363 -14.96 53.09 -3.06
CA GLN A 363 -15.64 52.03 -3.81
C GLN A 363 -17.03 51.75 -3.24
N GLU A 364 -17.95 51.35 -4.10
CA GLU A 364 -19.24 50.83 -3.63
C GLU A 364 -19.03 49.52 -2.83
N PRO A 365 -19.72 49.39 -1.70
CA PRO A 365 -19.65 48.17 -0.92
C PRO A 365 -20.30 47.02 -1.67
N VAL A 366 -19.71 45.81 -1.54
CA VAL A 366 -20.21 44.59 -2.16
C VAL A 366 -20.82 43.65 -1.13
N PRO A 367 -21.90 42.96 -1.46
CA PRO A 367 -22.54 41.98 -0.52
C PRO A 367 -21.75 40.70 -0.31
N ALA A 368 -20.84 40.38 -1.20
CA ALA A 368 -19.92 39.24 -1.14
C ALA A 368 -18.63 39.56 -1.91
N VAL A 369 -17.55 38.99 -1.47
CA VAL A 369 -16.22 39.19 -2.07
C VAL A 369 -15.74 37.88 -2.66
N ARG A 370 -15.20 37.92 -3.87
CA ARG A 370 -14.45 36.82 -4.46
C ARG A 370 -13.03 36.84 -3.91
N VAL A 371 -12.64 35.73 -3.30
CA VAL A 371 -11.30 35.57 -2.72
C VAL A 371 -10.37 35.01 -3.79
N PRO A 372 -9.34 35.77 -4.20
CA PRO A 372 -8.42 35.30 -5.23
C PRO A 372 -7.59 34.11 -4.73
N PRO A 373 -7.19 33.21 -5.61
CA PRO A 373 -6.43 32.00 -5.26
C PRO A 373 -5.00 32.28 -4.78
N GLN A 374 -4.51 33.47 -5.03
CA GLN A 374 -3.12 33.84 -4.72
C GLN A 374 -2.97 34.13 -3.23
N GLY A 375 -2.17 33.30 -2.55
CA GLY A 375 -1.83 33.26 -1.13
C GLY A 375 -1.46 34.59 -0.43
N ARG A 376 -2.12 35.64 -0.76
CA ARG A 376 -1.96 36.97 -0.13
C ARG A 376 -3.09 37.24 0.83
N ASN A 377 -2.76 37.92 1.94
CA ASN A 377 -3.76 38.47 2.83
C ASN A 377 -4.66 39.40 2.04
N LEU A 378 -5.96 39.23 2.22
CA LEU A 378 -6.98 40.08 1.64
C LEU A 378 -7.58 40.95 2.75
N PRO A 379 -7.17 42.19 2.91
CA PRO A 379 -7.80 43.12 3.85
C PRO A 379 -9.16 43.55 3.29
N LEU A 380 -10.18 43.47 4.12
CA LEU A 380 -11.54 43.86 3.85
C LEU A 380 -11.97 44.86 4.92
N TRP A 381 -12.89 45.72 4.59
CA TRP A 381 -13.45 46.69 5.55
C TRP A 381 -14.98 46.65 5.53
N PHE A 382 -15.61 46.94 6.64
CA PHE A 382 -17.05 47.11 6.71
C PHE A 382 -17.40 48.24 7.68
N ASP A 383 -18.54 48.90 7.43
CA ASP A 383 -19.07 49.91 8.34
C ASP A 383 -20.07 49.29 9.31
N CYS A 384 -19.76 49.36 10.58
CA CYS A 384 -20.60 48.79 11.64
C CYS A 384 -21.61 49.81 12.22
N ALA A 385 -21.73 51.07 11.67
CA ALA A 385 -22.59 52.12 12.23
C ALA A 385 -24.07 51.70 12.27
N GLY A 386 -24.55 50.96 11.30
CA GLY A 386 -25.95 50.54 11.20
C GLY A 386 -26.30 49.23 11.98
N PHE A 387 -25.37 48.71 12.81
CA PHE A 387 -25.56 47.48 13.51
C PHE A 387 -25.44 47.66 15.02
N GLY A 388 -26.23 46.95 15.80
CA GLY A 388 -26.16 46.92 17.25
C GLY A 388 -25.04 46.03 17.81
N ALA A 389 -25.10 45.71 19.10
CA ALA A 389 -24.31 44.61 19.66
C ALA A 389 -24.75 43.31 19.01
N GLY A 390 -23.81 42.42 18.76
CA GLY A 390 -24.14 41.17 18.08
C GLY A 390 -22.91 40.49 17.43
N TYR A 391 -23.15 39.41 16.74
CA TYR A 391 -22.13 38.58 16.14
C TYR A 391 -21.97 38.88 14.66
N PHE A 392 -20.71 38.98 14.23
CA PHE A 392 -20.30 39.12 12.84
C PHE A 392 -19.47 37.91 12.46
N ARG A 393 -19.89 37.15 11.47
CA ARG A 393 -19.21 35.97 11.04
C ARG A 393 -19.04 35.92 9.53
N LEU A 394 -17.82 35.69 9.07
CA LEU A 394 -17.55 35.46 7.65
C LEU A 394 -17.98 34.06 7.26
N MET A 395 -18.67 33.95 6.15
CA MET A 395 -19.20 32.66 5.65
C MET A 395 -18.82 32.46 4.20
N ILE A 396 -18.62 31.20 3.80
CA ILE A 396 -18.53 30.85 2.38
C ILE A 396 -19.92 30.99 1.77
N ASP A 397 -20.04 31.88 0.78
CA ASP A 397 -21.30 32.20 0.10
C ASP A 397 -21.44 31.46 -1.23
N SER A 398 -20.36 31.31 -1.99
CA SER A 398 -20.32 30.60 -3.25
C SER A 398 -18.99 29.85 -3.43
N VAL A 399 -19.05 28.77 -4.15
CA VAL A 399 -17.90 27.99 -4.62
C VAL A 399 -17.78 28.12 -6.13
N PRO A 400 -16.59 27.92 -6.73
CA PRO A 400 -16.41 28.00 -8.17
C PRO A 400 -17.31 26.99 -8.90
N ASP A 401 -17.78 27.35 -10.09
CA ASP A 401 -18.56 26.46 -10.95
C ASP A 401 -17.76 25.21 -11.38
N SER A 402 -16.43 25.35 -11.50
CA SER A 402 -15.51 24.24 -11.76
C SER A 402 -15.50 23.17 -10.67
N ALA A 403 -15.85 23.55 -9.44
CA ALA A 403 -15.96 22.64 -8.29
C ALA A 403 -17.36 21.98 -8.17
N MET A 404 -18.32 22.39 -9.01
CA MET A 404 -19.69 21.93 -8.94
C MET A 404 -20.01 20.95 -10.08
N GLU A 405 -19.79 19.68 -9.86
CA GLU A 405 -20.47 18.67 -10.64
C GLU A 405 -21.96 18.62 -10.30
N PRO A 406 -22.87 18.40 -11.28
CA PRO A 406 -24.29 18.31 -11.02
C PRO A 406 -24.60 17.25 -9.95
N GLY A 407 -25.21 17.68 -8.84
CA GLY A 407 -25.55 16.82 -7.70
C GLY A 407 -24.54 16.80 -6.53
N HIS A 408 -23.36 17.40 -6.66
CA HIS A 408 -22.28 17.30 -5.65
C HIS A 408 -21.97 18.63 -4.90
N ARG A 409 -22.94 19.52 -4.79
CA ARG A 409 -22.76 20.83 -4.12
C ARG A 409 -22.20 20.71 -2.68
N HIS A 410 -22.59 19.69 -1.94
CA HIS A 410 -22.06 19.47 -0.57
C HIS A 410 -20.58 19.09 -0.59
N GLN A 411 -20.15 18.24 -1.53
CA GLN A 411 -18.76 17.85 -1.68
C GLN A 411 -17.87 19.01 -2.15
N ALA A 412 -18.41 19.92 -2.95
CA ALA A 412 -17.70 21.13 -3.34
C ALA A 412 -17.45 22.06 -2.16
N LEU A 413 -18.39 22.17 -1.22
CA LEU A 413 -18.22 22.96 0.00
C LEU A 413 -17.18 22.36 0.95
N GLU A 414 -17.04 21.04 0.98
CA GLU A 414 -16.03 20.35 1.81
C GLU A 414 -14.59 20.63 1.38
N ARG A 415 -14.40 21.07 0.14
CA ARG A 415 -13.08 21.48 -0.37
C ARG A 415 -12.59 22.81 0.21
N TYR A 416 -13.46 23.57 0.88
CA TYR A 416 -13.13 24.89 1.41
C TYR A 416 -13.49 24.96 2.88
N ALA A 417 -12.55 25.38 3.70
CA ALA A 417 -12.73 25.54 5.13
C ALA A 417 -12.37 26.96 5.54
N LEU A 418 -13.22 27.58 6.34
CA LEU A 418 -13.01 28.92 6.86
C LEU A 418 -12.95 28.85 8.39
N ALA A 419 -11.80 29.19 8.96
CA ALA A 419 -11.57 29.21 10.39
C ALA A 419 -12.10 30.49 11.02
N ASP A 420 -13.00 30.34 11.97
CA ASP A 420 -13.41 31.46 12.80
C ASP A 420 -12.28 31.87 13.75
N PRO A 421 -12.12 33.20 14.00
CA PRO A 421 -11.29 33.68 15.10
C PRO A 421 -11.98 33.42 16.45
N ASP A 422 -11.32 33.81 17.53
CA ASP A 422 -11.92 33.72 18.87
C ASP A 422 -13.29 34.44 18.93
N LEU A 423 -14.23 33.85 19.69
CA LEU A 423 -15.58 34.37 19.84
C LEU A 423 -15.60 35.86 20.23
N GLY A 424 -14.59 36.31 20.99
CA GLY A 424 -14.46 37.73 21.35
C GLY A 424 -14.22 38.67 20.17
N GLN A 425 -13.63 38.18 19.10
CA GLN A 425 -13.43 38.93 17.85
C GLN A 425 -14.69 38.94 16.97
N LEU A 426 -15.53 37.90 17.09
CA LEU A 426 -16.79 37.82 16.36
C LEU A 426 -17.89 38.70 16.97
N TYR A 427 -17.77 39.06 18.23
CA TYR A 427 -18.80 39.80 18.96
C TYR A 427 -18.46 41.27 19.10
N ARG A 428 -19.35 42.11 18.57
CA ARG A 428 -19.33 43.54 18.79
C ARG A 428 -20.04 43.88 20.10
N LYS A 429 -19.32 44.48 21.03
CA LYS A 429 -19.91 45.09 22.24
C LYS A 429 -20.57 46.40 21.91
N ARG A 430 -21.59 46.83 22.71
CA ARG A 430 -22.23 48.14 22.58
C ARG A 430 -21.26 49.29 22.79
#